data_57001398f18a996346999ac5fff3b284
#
_entry.id   57001398f18a996346999ac5fff3b284
#
_cell.length_a   1.000
_cell.length_b   1.000
_cell.length_c   1.000
_cell.angle_alpha   90.00
_cell.angle_beta   90.00
_cell.angle_gamma   90.00
#
_symmetry.space_group_name_H-M   'P 1'
#
loop_
_entity.id
_entity.type
_entity.pdbx_description
1 polymer ?
#
loop_
_entity_poly.entity_id
_entity_poly.type
_entity_poly.pdbx_seq_one_letter_code
_entity_poly.pdbx_strand_id
1 'polypeptide(L)'
;MRPSVLSISAERVLAPIRNAVLAHAGYGVIPVSTVEAALSILRARHVCAIVIANSVPIPERRRVCSEGHNKRIPSVVLDPYDQRDEDESELHVNPLDGPEVFLDALASLMQRDHRHA
;
A
#
# COMPACT_ATOMS: atom_id res chain seq x y z
N MET A 1 -10.29 16.42 6.04
CA MET A 1 -8.92 15.85 6.17
C MET A 1 -8.78 14.65 5.24
N ARG A 2 -7.71 14.60 4.48
CA ARG A 2 -7.50 13.50 3.53
C ARG A 2 -6.92 12.28 4.26
N PRO A 3 -7.44 11.07 4.00
CA PRO A 3 -6.81 9.87 4.55
C PRO A 3 -5.42 9.68 3.96
N SER A 4 -4.44 9.43 4.80
CA SER A 4 -3.05 9.28 4.41
C SER A 4 -2.76 7.86 3.96
N VAL A 5 -2.09 7.72 2.82
CA VAL A 5 -1.69 6.44 2.25
C VAL A 5 -0.17 6.43 2.06
N LEU A 6 0.48 5.43 2.63
CA LEU A 6 1.92 5.24 2.45
C LEU A 6 2.14 4.44 1.16
N SER A 7 2.85 5.02 0.21
CA SER A 7 3.09 4.41 -1.10
C SER A 7 4.57 4.06 -1.24
N ILE A 8 4.89 2.77 -1.34
CA ILE A 8 6.27 2.28 -1.42
C ILE A 8 6.54 1.73 -2.81
N SER A 9 7.59 2.23 -3.44
CA SER A 9 8.03 1.74 -4.74
C SER A 9 9.52 1.97 -4.91
N ALA A 10 10.24 0.93 -5.33
CA ALA A 10 11.65 1.05 -5.69
C ALA A 10 11.82 1.53 -7.14
N GLU A 11 10.72 1.62 -7.87
CA GLU A 11 10.69 1.96 -9.28
C GLU A 11 10.34 3.43 -9.44
N ARG A 12 11.03 4.15 -10.35
CA ARG A 12 10.92 5.61 -10.46
C ARG A 12 9.95 6.11 -11.51
N VAL A 13 9.62 5.28 -12.49
CA VAL A 13 8.82 5.72 -13.64
C VAL A 13 7.32 5.66 -13.35
N LEU A 14 6.86 4.53 -12.85
CA LEU A 14 5.43 4.31 -12.61
C LEU A 14 4.94 4.84 -11.25
N ALA A 15 5.85 5.01 -10.29
CA ALA A 15 5.47 5.49 -8.96
C ALA A 15 4.79 6.87 -8.99
N PRO A 16 5.30 7.88 -9.71
CA PRO A 16 4.62 9.17 -9.78
C PRO A 16 3.22 9.09 -10.38
N ILE A 17 3.03 8.23 -11.38
CA ILE A 17 1.73 8.03 -12.03
C ILE A 17 0.73 7.43 -11.03
N ARG A 18 1.15 6.39 -10.33
CA ARG A 18 0.33 5.72 -9.32
C ARG A 18 -0.02 6.68 -8.18
N ASN A 19 0.95 7.46 -7.73
CA ASN A 19 0.74 8.43 -6.66
C ASN A 19 -0.22 9.53 -7.09
N ALA A 20 -0.17 9.94 -8.36
CA ALA A 20 -1.11 10.92 -8.92
C ALA A 20 -2.54 10.35 -8.94
N VAL A 21 -2.71 9.07 -9.27
CA VAL A 21 -4.02 8.41 -9.23
C VAL A 21 -4.60 8.45 -7.81
N LEU A 22 -3.80 8.12 -6.82
CA LEU A 22 -4.21 8.15 -5.42
C LEU A 22 -4.57 9.57 -4.97
N ALA A 23 -3.73 10.55 -5.30
CA ALA A 23 -3.97 11.93 -4.93
C ALA A 23 -5.23 12.48 -5.58
N HIS A 24 -5.46 12.15 -6.84
CA HIS A 24 -6.66 12.58 -7.56
C HIS A 24 -7.93 11.96 -6.97
N ALA A 25 -7.82 10.77 -6.40
CA ALA A 25 -8.94 10.10 -5.74
C ALA A 25 -9.23 10.66 -4.33
N GLY A 26 -8.42 11.60 -3.85
CA GLY A 26 -8.66 12.26 -2.58
C GLY A 26 -7.77 11.82 -1.42
N TYR A 27 -6.76 10.98 -1.67
CA TYR A 27 -5.85 10.53 -0.63
C TYR A 27 -4.66 11.47 -0.47
N GLY A 28 -4.17 11.59 0.76
CA GLY A 28 -2.89 12.24 1.03
C GLY A 28 -1.79 11.20 0.87
N VAL A 29 -0.98 11.30 -0.18
CA VAL A 29 0.02 10.29 -0.50
C VAL A 29 1.36 10.63 0.15
N ILE A 30 1.97 9.63 0.80
CA ILE A 30 3.31 9.73 1.36
C ILE A 30 4.19 8.77 0.56
N PRO A 31 4.92 9.25 -0.45
CA PRO A 31 5.75 8.37 -1.26
C PRO A 31 7.09 8.11 -0.59
N VAL A 32 7.50 6.85 -0.59
CA VAL A 32 8.83 6.44 -0.11
C VAL A 32 9.41 5.42 -1.09
N SER A 33 10.72 5.30 -1.11
CA SER A 33 11.42 4.39 -2.02
C SER A 33 12.20 3.29 -1.33
N THR A 34 12.25 3.29 0.00
CA THR A 34 12.97 2.27 0.77
C THR A 34 12.10 1.75 1.91
N VAL A 35 12.41 0.53 2.36
CA VAL A 35 11.74 -0.07 3.51
C VAL A 35 12.05 0.71 4.78
N GLU A 36 13.27 1.17 4.95
CA GLU A 36 13.66 1.95 6.12
C GLU A 36 12.84 3.22 6.24
N ALA A 37 12.64 3.92 5.13
CA ALA A 37 11.81 5.13 5.11
C ALA A 37 10.34 4.79 5.44
N ALA A 38 9.84 3.68 4.89
CA ALA A 38 8.47 3.22 5.16
C ALA A 38 8.27 2.91 6.64
N LEU A 39 9.20 2.16 7.25
CA LEU A 39 9.12 1.81 8.66
C LEU A 39 9.20 3.05 9.55
N SER A 40 10.05 4.02 9.19
CA SER A 40 10.13 5.28 9.92
C SER A 40 8.82 6.04 9.92
N ILE A 41 8.15 6.10 8.78
CA ILE A 41 6.84 6.76 8.66
C ILE A 41 5.79 6.03 9.52
N LEU A 42 5.76 4.69 9.44
CA LEU A 42 4.80 3.90 10.20
C LEU A 42 4.97 4.05 11.72
N ARG A 43 6.20 4.28 12.18
CA ARG A 43 6.49 4.49 13.60
C ARG A 43 6.19 5.92 14.04
N ALA A 44 6.33 6.88 13.14
CA ALA A 44 6.23 8.30 13.47
C ALA A 44 4.80 8.84 13.38
N ARG A 45 3.96 8.26 12.54
CA ARG A 45 2.62 8.79 12.30
C ARG A 45 1.66 7.70 11.86
N HIS A 46 0.37 7.98 12.02
CA HIS A 46 -0.69 7.09 11.56
C HIS A 46 -0.93 7.28 10.05
N VAL A 47 -1.06 6.15 9.33
CA VAL A 47 -1.54 6.15 7.95
C VAL A 47 -2.73 5.19 7.88
N CYS A 48 -3.61 5.43 6.91
CA CYS A 48 -4.84 4.65 6.78
C CYS A 48 -4.65 3.37 5.98
N ALA A 49 -3.67 3.33 5.11
CA ALA A 49 -3.37 2.16 4.29
C ALA A 49 -1.94 2.24 3.76
N ILE A 50 -1.42 1.07 3.35
CA ILE A 50 -0.11 0.94 2.74
C ILE A 50 -0.29 0.36 1.34
N VAL A 51 0.30 1.00 0.35
CA VAL A 51 0.33 0.50 -1.04
C VAL A 51 1.77 0.14 -1.37
N ILE A 52 1.99 -1.10 -1.79
CA ILE A 52 3.33 -1.64 -2.05
C ILE A 52 3.42 -2.10 -3.49
N ALA A 53 4.36 -1.52 -4.23
CA ALA A 53 4.62 -1.91 -5.61
C ALA A 53 5.38 -3.24 -5.67
N ASN A 54 5.21 -3.97 -6.78
CA ASN A 54 5.90 -5.25 -6.98
C ASN A 54 7.41 -5.10 -7.16
N SER A 55 7.91 -3.88 -7.34
CA SER A 55 9.35 -3.62 -7.37
C SER A 55 10.02 -3.79 -6.01
N VAL A 56 9.23 -3.80 -4.94
CA VAL A 56 9.77 -4.04 -3.59
C VAL A 56 9.98 -5.55 -3.40
N PRO A 57 11.21 -5.99 -3.06
CA PRO A 57 11.48 -7.43 -2.87
C PRO A 57 10.59 -8.04 -1.78
N ILE A 58 10.26 -9.32 -1.95
CA ILE A 58 9.34 -10.02 -1.04
C ILE A 58 9.77 -9.94 0.44
N PRO A 59 11.03 -10.18 0.81
CA PRO A 59 11.42 -10.07 2.22
C PRO A 59 11.20 -8.68 2.81
N GLU A 60 11.46 -7.64 2.03
CA GLU A 60 11.25 -6.25 2.45
C GLU A 60 9.77 -5.92 2.54
N ARG A 61 8.98 -6.41 1.58
CA ARG A 61 7.53 -6.25 1.58
C ARG A 61 6.91 -6.85 2.85
N ARG A 62 7.37 -8.04 3.26
CA ARG A 62 6.91 -8.70 4.48
C ARG A 62 7.17 -7.87 5.72
N ARG A 63 8.32 -7.23 5.79
CA ARG A 63 8.66 -6.38 6.94
C ARG A 63 7.68 -5.23 7.09
N VAL A 64 7.34 -4.59 5.98
CA VAL A 64 6.40 -3.47 5.98
C VAL A 64 4.98 -3.94 6.30
N CYS A 65 4.54 -5.04 5.69
CA CYS A 65 3.21 -5.61 5.94
C CYS A 65 3.06 -6.04 7.39
N SER A 66 4.09 -6.64 7.97
CA SER A 66 4.10 -7.06 9.36
C SER A 66 3.96 -5.87 10.31
N GLU A 67 4.70 -4.81 10.07
CA GLU A 67 4.59 -3.59 10.87
C GLU A 67 3.21 -2.97 10.75
N GLY A 68 2.66 -2.91 9.53
CA GLY A 68 1.31 -2.42 9.29
C GLY A 68 0.27 -3.28 10.01
N HIS A 69 0.42 -4.60 9.92
CA HIS A 69 -0.50 -5.54 10.58
C HIS A 69 -0.50 -5.33 12.10
N ASN A 70 0.67 -5.14 12.70
CA ASN A 70 0.79 -4.87 14.13
C ASN A 70 0.08 -3.58 14.54
N LYS A 71 -0.03 -2.64 13.62
CA LYS A 71 -0.70 -1.35 13.86
C LYS A 71 -2.12 -1.31 13.30
N ARG A 72 -2.63 -2.44 12.82
CA ARG A 72 -3.96 -2.57 12.22
C ARG A 72 -4.14 -1.66 11.00
N ILE A 73 -3.08 -1.55 10.18
CA ILE A 73 -3.11 -0.79 8.94
C ILE A 73 -3.15 -1.78 7.78
N PRO A 74 -4.19 -1.71 6.92
CA PRO A 74 -4.30 -2.63 5.80
C PRO A 74 -3.25 -2.35 4.72
N SER A 75 -2.82 -3.41 4.02
CA SER A 75 -1.82 -3.33 2.96
C SER A 75 -2.38 -3.87 1.64
N VAL A 76 -2.10 -3.16 0.56
CA VAL A 76 -2.41 -3.58 -0.81
C VAL A 76 -1.10 -3.75 -1.55
N VAL A 77 -0.89 -4.93 -2.13
CA VAL A 77 0.28 -5.21 -2.95
C VAL A 77 -0.12 -5.18 -4.43
N LEU A 78 0.56 -4.36 -5.21
CA LEU A 78 0.34 -4.28 -6.65
C LEU A 78 1.24 -5.30 -7.33
N ASP A 79 0.67 -6.42 -7.73
CA ASP A 79 1.42 -7.58 -8.21
C ASP A 79 0.80 -8.12 -9.49
N PRO A 80 1.41 -7.82 -10.67
CA PRO A 80 0.90 -8.33 -11.94
C PRO A 80 1.12 -9.83 -12.14
N TYR A 81 1.97 -10.45 -11.31
CA TYR A 81 2.33 -11.86 -11.45
C TYR A 81 1.67 -12.75 -10.39
N ASP A 82 0.89 -12.18 -9.50
CA ASP A 82 0.21 -12.89 -8.40
C ASP A 82 1.19 -13.73 -7.57
N GLN A 83 2.36 -13.17 -7.29
CA GLN A 83 3.40 -13.84 -6.48
C GLN A 83 3.06 -13.73 -5.00
N ARG A 84 2.08 -14.50 -4.57
CA ARG A 84 1.65 -14.51 -3.18
C ARG A 84 2.49 -15.47 -2.36
N ASP A 85 2.73 -15.07 -1.13
CA ASP A 85 3.24 -15.97 -0.12
C ASP A 85 2.05 -16.56 0.64
N GLU A 86 2.16 -17.81 1.08
CA GLU A 86 1.05 -18.51 1.74
C GLU A 86 0.58 -17.83 3.02
N ASP A 87 1.47 -17.09 3.68
CA ASP A 87 1.16 -16.43 4.94
C ASP A 87 0.80 -14.95 4.80
N GLU A 88 0.56 -14.48 3.59
CA GLU A 88 0.26 -13.07 3.36
C GLU A 88 -1.16 -12.71 3.80
N SER A 89 -1.24 -11.69 4.67
CA SER A 89 -2.52 -11.12 5.12
C SER A 89 -2.93 -9.91 4.31
N GLU A 90 -2.11 -9.46 3.37
CA GLU A 90 -2.39 -8.31 2.54
C GLU A 90 -3.19 -8.69 1.29
N LEU A 91 -3.88 -7.70 0.74
CA LEU A 91 -4.64 -7.87 -0.49
C LEU A 91 -3.73 -7.67 -1.70
N HIS A 92 -3.77 -8.62 -2.65
CA HIS A 92 -3.03 -8.50 -3.92
C HIS A 92 -3.96 -8.00 -5.01
N VAL A 93 -3.51 -6.97 -5.72
CA VAL A 93 -4.25 -6.38 -6.85
C VAL A 93 -3.33 -6.37 -8.06
N ASN A 94 -3.84 -6.81 -9.20
CA ASN A 94 -3.11 -6.73 -10.45
C ASN A 94 -3.22 -5.31 -11.02
N PRO A 95 -2.10 -4.56 -11.11
CA PRO A 95 -2.16 -3.19 -11.61
C PRO A 95 -2.60 -3.09 -13.08
N LEU A 96 -2.53 -4.19 -13.83
CA LEU A 96 -2.99 -4.23 -15.23
C LEU A 96 -4.52 -4.25 -15.33
N ASP A 97 -5.24 -4.49 -14.25
CA ASP A 97 -6.70 -4.42 -14.22
C ASP A 97 -7.23 -2.98 -14.20
N GLY A 98 -6.34 -2.02 -14.11
CA GLY A 98 -6.66 -0.61 -14.20
C GLY A 98 -6.80 0.10 -12.85
N PRO A 99 -6.79 1.45 -12.87
CA PRO A 99 -6.82 2.23 -11.64
C PRO A 99 -8.13 2.10 -10.86
N GLU A 100 -9.26 1.87 -11.54
CA GLU A 100 -10.55 1.75 -10.87
C GLU A 100 -10.60 0.51 -9.97
N VAL A 101 -10.08 -0.62 -10.46
CA VAL A 101 -10.04 -1.86 -9.68
C VAL A 101 -9.17 -1.67 -8.43
N PHE A 102 -8.02 -1.04 -8.59
CA PHE A 102 -7.12 -0.72 -7.50
C PHE A 102 -7.79 0.20 -6.46
N LEU A 103 -8.40 1.28 -6.91
CA LEU A 103 -9.03 2.25 -6.00
C LEU A 103 -10.23 1.64 -5.26
N ASP A 104 -11.03 0.81 -5.93
CA ASP A 104 -12.16 0.11 -5.31
C ASP A 104 -11.67 -0.90 -4.26
N ALA A 105 -10.61 -1.64 -4.57
CA ALA A 105 -10.02 -2.58 -3.63
C ALA A 105 -9.49 -1.87 -2.38
N LEU A 106 -8.79 -0.76 -2.58
CA LEU A 106 -8.26 0.04 -1.48
C LEU A 106 -9.38 0.60 -0.60
N ALA A 107 -10.41 1.18 -1.20
CA ALA A 107 -11.54 1.73 -0.47
C ALA A 107 -12.27 0.66 0.35
N SER A 108 -12.50 -0.52 -0.26
CA SER A 108 -13.15 -1.65 0.43
C SER A 108 -12.33 -2.13 1.62
N LEU A 109 -11.01 -2.22 1.43
CA LEU A 109 -10.11 -2.68 2.48
C LEU A 109 -10.09 -1.71 3.66
N MET A 110 -10.07 -0.41 3.40
CA MET A 110 -10.10 0.61 4.43
C MET A 110 -11.41 0.61 5.20
N GLN A 111 -12.54 0.37 4.53
CA GLN A 111 -13.84 0.28 5.18
C GLN A 111 -13.93 -0.94 6.10
N ARG A 112 -13.40 -2.09 5.65
CA ARG A 112 -13.39 -3.32 6.47
C ARG A 112 -12.59 -3.12 7.75
N ASP A 113 -11.42 -2.51 7.65
CA ASP A 113 -10.56 -2.25 8.79
C ASP A 113 -11.25 -1.30 9.77
N HIS A 114 -11.92 -0.30 9.26
CA HIS A 114 -12.64 0.68 10.06
C HIS A 114 -13.80 0.05 10.83
N ARG A 115 -14.49 -0.94 10.26
CA ARG A 115 -15.60 -1.64 10.90
C ARG A 115 -15.16 -2.49 12.08
N HIS A 116 -13.90 -2.92 12.11
CA HIS A 116 -13.36 -3.75 13.18
C HIS A 116 -12.67 -2.95 14.26
N ALA A 117 -12.65 -1.65 14.13
CA ALA A 117 -12.02 -0.77 15.11
C ALA A 117 -12.90 -0.55 16.36
#